data_529fe6519629685f505626045371559f
#
_entry.id   529fe6519629685f505626045371559f
#
_cell.length_a   1.000
_cell.length_b   1.000
_cell.length_c   1.000
_cell.angle_alpha   90.00
_cell.angle_beta   90.00
_cell.angle_gamma   90.00
#
_symmetry.space_group_name_H-M   'P 1'
#
loop_
_entity.id
_entity.type
_entity.pdbx_description
1 polymer ?
#
loop_
_entity_poly.entity_id
_entity_poly.type
_entity_poly.pdbx_seq_one_letter_code
_entity_poly.pdbx_strand_id
1 'polypeptide(L)'
;MADDEPQTVGDVLGMDKFVTELDAVLDVSVDITAVLGTSMMPISQILKLGRGAVVELNRSVGEDIEVHANSRLVATGEVIVIEDRLGVNINDIVRMTETVS
;
A
#
# COMPACT_ATOMS: atom_id res chain seq x y z
N MET A 1 -34.63 -11.78 23.56
CA MET A 1 -34.22 -11.64 23.38
C MET A 1 -33.83 -11.08 23.06
N ALA A 2 -33.54 -10.91 23.01
CA ALA A 2 -33.11 -10.46 22.65
C ALA A 2 -32.51 -10.34 22.24
N ASP A 3 -32.28 -10.29 22.23
CA ASP A 3 -31.70 -10.15 21.88
C ASP A 3 -31.22 -10.19 21.24
N ASP A 4 -31.22 -10.30 20.99
CA ASP A 4 -30.79 -10.30 20.27
C ASP A 4 -30.12 -9.65 19.67
N GLU A 5 -30.25 -9.09 20.01
CA GLU A 5 -29.69 -8.33 19.60
C GLU A 5 -28.92 -8.41 19.13
N PRO A 6 -28.68 -7.72 18.80
CA PRO A 6 -28.01 -8.19 17.65
C PRO A 6 -26.78 -8.81 18.09
N GLN A 7 -26.88 -9.97 18.29
CA GLN A 7 -25.69 -10.69 18.51
C GLN A 7 -25.00 -10.91 17.20
N THR A 8 -23.74 -10.46 17.13
CA THR A 8 -22.91 -10.76 15.99
C THR A 8 -22.49 -12.21 16.04
N VAL A 9 -22.02 -12.69 14.93
CA VAL A 9 -21.49 -14.06 14.88
C VAL A 9 -20.33 -14.22 15.86
N GLY A 10 -19.54 -13.17 16.02
CA GLY A 10 -18.44 -13.21 16.95
C GLY A 10 -18.90 -13.40 18.38
N ASP A 11 -19.98 -12.71 18.76
CA ASP A 11 -20.50 -12.84 20.11
C ASP A 11 -21.02 -14.26 20.35
N VAL A 12 -21.77 -14.77 19.40
CA VAL A 12 -22.39 -16.08 19.54
C VAL A 12 -21.33 -17.14 19.72
N LEU A 13 -20.23 -17.01 19.00
CA LEU A 13 -19.18 -18.02 19.04
C LEU A 13 -18.11 -17.70 20.09
N GLY A 14 -18.31 -16.64 20.87
CA GLY A 14 -17.31 -16.27 21.85
C GLY A 14 -16.09 -15.63 21.28
N MET A 15 -16.22 -15.00 20.14
CA MET A 15 -15.10 -14.41 19.44
C MET A 15 -14.99 -12.91 19.66
N ASP A 16 -15.81 -12.35 20.56
CA ASP A 16 -15.77 -10.92 20.76
C ASP A 16 -14.42 -10.44 21.27
N LYS A 17 -13.77 -11.24 22.08
CA LYS A 17 -12.45 -10.89 22.58
C LYS A 17 -11.42 -10.92 21.42
N PHE A 18 -11.55 -11.91 20.54
CA PHE A 18 -10.66 -11.99 19.39
C PHE A 18 -10.84 -10.77 18.49
N VAL A 19 -12.08 -10.37 18.28
CA VAL A 19 -12.36 -9.21 17.44
C VAL A 19 -11.77 -7.95 18.06
N THR A 20 -11.84 -7.81 19.36
CA THR A 20 -11.27 -6.66 20.05
C THR A 20 -9.77 -6.62 19.88
N GLU A 21 -9.11 -7.75 19.99
CA GLU A 21 -7.66 -7.80 19.81
C GLU A 21 -7.28 -7.53 18.37
N LEU A 22 -8.07 -8.05 17.44
CA LEU A 22 -7.84 -7.80 16.03
C LEU A 22 -8.00 -6.32 15.70
N ASP A 23 -9.00 -5.70 16.32
CA ASP A 23 -9.25 -4.28 16.12
C ASP A 23 -8.05 -3.45 16.55
N ALA A 24 -7.43 -3.82 17.65
CA ALA A 24 -6.24 -3.13 18.11
C ALA A 24 -5.08 -3.29 17.12
N VAL A 25 -4.95 -4.47 16.53
CA VAL A 25 -3.92 -4.71 15.53
C VAL A 25 -4.19 -3.91 14.28
N LEU A 26 -5.45 -3.81 13.88
CA LEU A 26 -5.82 -3.07 12.68
C LEU A 26 -5.64 -1.58 12.85
N ASP A 27 -5.50 -1.12 14.09
CA ASP A 27 -5.31 0.29 14.35
C ASP A 27 -3.85 0.72 14.27
N VAL A 28 -2.96 -0.22 13.98
CA VAL A 28 -1.55 0.08 13.83
C VAL A 28 -1.31 0.66 12.44
N SER A 29 -0.56 1.74 12.40
CA SER A 29 -0.23 2.41 11.15
C SER A 29 1.00 1.79 10.52
N VAL A 30 1.02 1.74 9.20
CA VAL A 30 2.18 1.27 8.45
C VAL A 30 2.51 2.29 7.40
N ASP A 31 3.77 2.28 6.97
CA ASP A 31 4.21 3.19 5.92
C ASP A 31 3.83 2.63 4.56
N ILE A 32 3.18 3.48 3.78
CA ILE A 32 2.84 3.13 2.41
C ILE A 32 3.75 3.92 1.49
N THR A 33 4.41 3.24 0.60
CA THR A 33 5.35 3.83 -0.33
C THR A 33 4.89 3.57 -1.75
N ALA A 34 4.80 4.61 -2.55
CA ALA A 34 4.49 4.48 -3.96
C ALA A 34 5.78 4.63 -4.74
N VAL A 35 6.16 3.60 -5.47
CA VAL A 35 7.39 3.60 -6.25
C VAL A 35 7.02 3.97 -7.68
N LEU A 36 7.38 5.18 -8.07
CA LEU A 36 7.04 5.68 -9.40
C LEU A 36 7.82 4.98 -10.49
N GLY A 37 8.99 4.47 -10.15
CA GLY A 37 9.84 3.81 -11.11
C GLY A 37 11.25 3.77 -10.57
N THR A 38 12.13 3.18 -11.34
CA THR A 38 13.53 3.07 -10.96
C THR A 38 14.40 3.49 -12.12
N SER A 39 15.65 3.77 -11.80
CA SER A 39 16.64 4.13 -12.79
C SER A 39 17.97 3.55 -12.35
N MET A 40 18.75 3.13 -13.31
CA MET A 40 20.06 2.60 -13.04
C MET A 40 21.10 3.53 -13.66
N MET A 41 22.03 3.99 -12.86
CA MET A 41 23.03 4.92 -13.37
C MET A 41 24.34 4.72 -12.64
N PRO A 42 25.47 5.06 -13.30
CA PRO A 42 26.78 4.96 -12.66
C PRO A 42 26.90 5.94 -11.49
N ILE A 43 27.74 5.59 -10.52
CA ILE A 43 27.97 6.47 -9.39
C ILE A 43 28.53 7.80 -9.85
N SER A 44 29.36 7.80 -10.88
CA SER A 44 29.92 9.05 -11.40
C SER A 44 28.83 10.00 -11.85
N GLN A 45 27.73 9.48 -12.37
CA GLN A 45 26.63 10.33 -12.78
C GLN A 45 25.82 10.82 -11.60
N ILE A 46 25.68 9.96 -10.57
CA ILE A 46 24.96 10.34 -9.37
C ILE A 46 25.66 11.53 -8.70
N LEU A 47 26.98 11.52 -8.69
CA LEU A 47 27.75 12.58 -8.05
C LEU A 47 27.63 13.91 -8.80
N LYS A 48 27.14 13.88 -10.01
CA LYS A 48 26.95 15.10 -10.80
C LYS A 48 25.53 15.64 -10.71
N LEU A 49 24.66 14.94 -9.98
CA LEU A 49 23.29 15.43 -9.83
C LEU A 49 23.29 16.69 -8.99
N GLY A 50 22.45 17.62 -9.36
CA GLY A 50 22.33 18.85 -8.63
C GLY A 50 20.94 19.40 -8.84
N ARG A 51 20.76 20.63 -8.37
CA ARG A 51 19.47 21.28 -8.49
C ARG A 51 19.10 21.38 -9.98
N GLY A 52 17.86 20.97 -10.30
CA GLY A 52 17.40 21.02 -11.67
C GLY A 52 17.72 19.78 -12.47
N ALA A 53 18.46 18.82 -11.89
CA ALA A 53 18.75 17.58 -12.58
C ALA A 53 17.46 16.78 -12.79
N VAL A 54 17.41 16.04 -13.89
CA VAL A 54 16.25 15.22 -14.22
C VAL A 54 16.71 13.77 -14.30
N VAL A 55 15.99 12.92 -13.62
CA VAL A 55 16.26 11.48 -13.64
C VAL A 55 15.08 10.81 -14.32
N GLU A 56 15.37 10.12 -15.39
CA GLU A 56 14.34 9.42 -16.16
C GLU A 56 14.12 8.05 -15.57
N LEU A 57 12.85 7.71 -15.37
CA LEU A 57 12.48 6.45 -14.75
C LEU A 57 12.08 5.44 -15.82
N ASN A 58 11.99 4.19 -15.41
CA ASN A 58 11.71 3.09 -16.34
C ASN A 58 10.22 2.87 -16.55
N ARG A 59 9.38 3.80 -16.14
CA ARG A 59 7.94 3.68 -16.31
C ARG A 59 7.42 4.81 -17.18
N SER A 60 6.46 4.49 -18.01
CA SER A 60 5.82 5.48 -18.86
C SER A 60 4.67 6.15 -18.14
N VAL A 61 4.30 7.33 -18.63
CA VAL A 61 3.11 8.01 -18.12
C VAL A 61 1.90 7.13 -18.38
N GLY A 62 1.09 6.92 -17.35
CA GLY A 62 -0.09 6.08 -17.46
C GLY A 62 0.15 4.63 -17.15
N GLU A 63 1.41 4.25 -16.98
CA GLU A 63 1.75 2.89 -16.61
C GLU A 63 1.58 2.69 -15.11
N ASP A 64 1.14 1.51 -14.71
CA ASP A 64 0.94 1.23 -13.30
C ASP A 64 2.24 1.30 -12.54
N ILE A 65 2.16 1.82 -11.33
CA ILE A 65 3.30 1.86 -10.41
C ILE A 65 3.05 0.89 -9.27
N GLU A 66 4.09 0.67 -8.48
CA GLU A 66 4.02 -0.25 -7.36
C GLU A 66 3.76 0.48 -6.06
N VAL A 67 2.92 -0.13 -5.23
CA VAL A 67 2.64 0.36 -3.90
C VAL A 67 3.14 -0.67 -2.90
N HIS A 68 3.95 -0.22 -1.97
CA HIS A 68 4.58 -1.09 -1.00
C HIS A 68 4.13 -0.72 0.40
N ALA A 69 3.99 -1.72 1.25
CA ALA A 69 3.77 -1.53 2.67
C ALA A 69 4.92 -2.21 3.40
N ASN A 70 5.71 -1.42 4.13
CA ASN A 70 6.87 -1.93 4.84
C ASN A 70 7.80 -2.72 3.91
N SER A 71 8.08 -2.14 2.74
CA SER A 71 8.99 -2.71 1.75
C SER A 71 8.47 -3.95 1.07
N ARG A 72 7.17 -4.20 1.19
CA ARG A 72 6.56 -5.38 0.58
C ARG A 72 5.52 -4.92 -0.43
N LEU A 73 5.58 -5.45 -1.62
CA LEU A 73 4.64 -5.09 -2.67
C LEU A 73 3.24 -5.56 -2.27
N VAL A 74 2.29 -4.63 -2.21
CA VAL A 74 0.92 -4.96 -1.83
C VAL A 74 -0.08 -4.59 -2.90
N ALA A 75 0.25 -3.69 -3.82
CA ALA A 75 -0.72 -3.25 -4.80
C ALA A 75 -0.01 -2.59 -5.97
N THR A 76 -0.74 -2.43 -7.05
CA THR A 76 -0.31 -1.61 -8.17
C THR A 76 -1.42 -0.64 -8.51
N GLY A 77 -1.05 0.45 -9.12
CA GLY A 77 -2.04 1.44 -9.45
C GLY A 77 -1.48 2.56 -10.27
N GLU A 78 -2.29 3.55 -10.45
CA GLU A 78 -2.02 4.66 -11.33
C GLU A 78 -1.88 5.93 -10.51
N VAL A 79 -0.88 6.75 -10.85
CA VAL A 79 -0.67 8.02 -10.15
C VAL A 79 -1.76 9.00 -10.57
N ILE A 80 -2.39 9.62 -9.59
CA ILE A 80 -3.39 10.64 -9.84
C ILE A 80 -3.04 11.87 -9.02
N VAL A 81 -3.69 12.97 -9.35
CA VAL A 81 -3.51 14.22 -8.62
C VAL A 81 -4.80 14.54 -7.90
N ILE A 82 -4.72 14.75 -6.60
CA ILE A 82 -5.86 15.12 -5.78
C ILE A 82 -5.55 16.50 -5.20
N GLU A 83 -6.22 17.51 -5.77
CA GLU A 83 -5.97 18.91 -5.43
C GLU A 83 -4.50 19.21 -5.67
N ASP A 84 -3.71 19.41 -4.62
CA ASP A 84 -2.29 19.70 -4.78
C ASP A 84 -1.40 18.53 -4.33
N ARG A 85 -1.98 17.33 -4.20
CA ARG A 85 -1.24 16.19 -3.72
C ARG A 85 -1.29 15.07 -4.73
N LEU A 86 -0.28 14.23 -4.68
CA LEU A 86 -0.26 13.01 -5.47
C LEU A 86 -0.97 11.90 -4.72
N GLY A 87 -1.71 11.11 -5.45
CA GLY A 87 -2.35 9.94 -4.91
C GLY A 87 -2.16 8.77 -5.85
N VAL A 88 -2.63 7.61 -5.44
CA VAL A 88 -2.55 6.41 -6.27
C VAL A 88 -3.93 5.80 -6.34
N ASN A 89 -4.42 5.61 -7.54
CA ASN A 89 -5.67 4.90 -7.76
C ASN A 89 -5.34 3.43 -7.91
N ILE A 90 -5.74 2.63 -6.92
CA ILE A 90 -5.37 1.22 -6.89
C ILE A 90 -6.12 0.47 -7.97
N ASN A 91 -5.38 -0.23 -8.81
CA ASN A 91 -5.96 -1.05 -9.87
C ASN A 91 -5.96 -2.53 -9.52
N ASP A 92 -4.98 -2.96 -8.76
CA ASP A 92 -4.85 -4.38 -8.45
C ASP A 92 -4.20 -4.53 -7.09
N ILE A 93 -4.58 -5.57 -6.37
CA ILE A 93 -4.06 -5.84 -5.04
C ILE A 93 -3.37 -7.19 -5.06
N VAL A 94 -2.16 -7.22 -4.51
CA VAL A 94 -1.41 -8.46 -4.40
C VAL A 94 -1.95 -9.24 -3.20
N ARG A 95 -2.38 -10.45 -3.45
CA ARG A 95 -2.98 -11.25 -2.39
C ARG A 95 -1.90 -12.04 -1.69
N MET A 96 -1.77 -11.79 -0.41
CA MET A 96 -0.76 -12.46 0.39
C MET A 96 -1.03 -13.93 0.54
N THR A 97 -2.29 -14.31 0.56
CA THR A 97 -2.65 -15.70 0.77
C THR A 97 -2.18 -16.60 -0.35
N GLU A 98 -1.94 -16.05 -1.50
CA GLU A 98 -1.50 -16.85 -2.64
C GLU A 98 -0.08 -17.34 -2.49
N THR A 99 0.67 -16.72 -1.63
CA THR A 99 2.06 -17.13 -1.44
C THR A 99 2.19 -18.29 -0.48
N VAL A 100 1.12 -18.68 0.16
CA VAL A 100 1.18 -19.72 1.17
C VAL A 100 1.19 -21.11 0.55
N SER A 101 0.55 -21.26 -0.55
CA SER A 101 0.39 -22.58 -1.17
C SER A 101 1.65 -23.15 -1.76
#